data_0cf6b0b17d1e1b9df867b62c055edd9b
#
_entry.id   0cf6b0b17d1e1b9df867b62c055edd9b
#
_cell.length_a   1.000
_cell.length_b   1.000
_cell.length_c   1.000
_cell.angle_alpha   90.00
_cell.angle_beta   90.00
_cell.angle_gamma   90.00
#
_symmetry.space_group_name_H-M   'P 1'
#
loop_
_entity.id
_entity.type
_entity.pdbx_description
1 polymer ?
#
loop_
_entity_poly.entity_id
_entity_poly.type
_entity_poly.pdbx_seq_one_letter_code
_entity_poly.pdbx_strand_id
1 'polypeptide(L)'
;MQNKRPFTSLAKVEEIAAEIPTPFHLYDEAGIRDRCRRLKKAFSWNPNFHEYFAVKATPNPHVLKIMQEEGMGVDCASYTELVLADKVGFTGHDIMFSSNVTPAADFKKAAELGAIINFDDITHIDFFKEHVGEFPETVCIRYNPGGTFEVANGIMDNPGEIGTASCRERV
;
A
#
# COMPACT_ATOMS: atom_id res chain seq x y z
N MET A 1 20.75 -18.56 11.63
CA MET A 1 19.28 -18.43 11.47
C MET A 1 18.70 -18.22 12.85
N GLN A 2 18.04 -17.10 13.13
CA GLN A 2 17.32 -16.96 14.41
C GLN A 2 16.17 -17.98 14.43
N ASN A 3 16.10 -18.78 15.50
CA ASN A 3 14.99 -19.71 15.73
C ASN A 3 13.68 -18.90 15.79
N LYS A 4 12.95 -18.85 14.69
CA LYS A 4 11.61 -18.22 14.65
C LYS A 4 10.68 -19.05 15.51
N ARG A 5 10.32 -18.55 16.68
CA ARG A 5 9.30 -19.18 17.52
C ARG A 5 7.91 -18.69 17.07
N PRO A 6 6.91 -19.58 17.02
CA PRO A 6 5.53 -19.16 16.84
C PRO A 6 5.12 -18.13 17.90
N PHE A 7 4.29 -17.17 17.55
CA PHE A 7 3.78 -16.17 18.50
C PHE A 7 2.68 -16.72 19.43
N THR A 8 2.19 -17.93 19.15
CA THR A 8 1.18 -18.61 19.97
C THR A 8 1.53 -20.09 20.16
N SER A 9 0.89 -20.77 21.11
CA SER A 9 1.08 -22.19 21.39
C SER A 9 0.16 -23.07 20.54
N LEU A 10 0.55 -24.34 20.34
CA LEU A 10 -0.29 -25.32 19.65
C LEU A 10 -1.66 -25.46 20.35
N ALA A 11 -1.67 -25.57 21.67
CA ALA A 11 -2.91 -25.68 22.44
C ALA A 11 -3.87 -24.51 22.20
N LYS A 12 -3.34 -23.28 22.04
CA LYS A 12 -4.18 -22.12 21.71
C LYS A 12 -4.72 -22.18 20.28
N VAL A 13 -3.94 -22.71 19.33
CA VAL A 13 -4.43 -22.94 17.96
C VAL A 13 -5.53 -23.97 17.93
N GLU A 14 -5.40 -25.07 18.69
CA GLU A 14 -6.41 -26.11 18.82
C GLU A 14 -7.71 -25.61 19.45
N GLU A 15 -7.61 -24.78 20.50
CA GLU A 15 -8.74 -24.08 21.12
C GLU A 15 -9.49 -23.21 20.07
N ILE A 16 -8.77 -22.40 19.31
CA ILE A 16 -9.36 -21.56 18.26
C ILE A 16 -10.01 -22.42 17.16
N ALA A 17 -9.34 -23.49 16.75
CA ALA A 17 -9.85 -24.38 15.70
C ALA A 17 -11.11 -25.16 16.11
N ALA A 18 -11.36 -25.30 17.41
CA ALA A 18 -12.61 -25.89 17.92
C ALA A 18 -13.82 -24.96 17.72
N GLU A 19 -13.60 -23.64 17.67
CA GLU A 19 -14.65 -22.63 17.51
C GLU A 19 -14.73 -22.10 16.08
N ILE A 20 -13.57 -21.92 15.40
CA ILE A 20 -13.46 -21.35 14.06
C ILE A 20 -12.98 -22.45 13.10
N PRO A 21 -13.81 -22.84 12.09
CA PRO A 21 -13.41 -23.86 11.12
C PRO A 21 -12.12 -23.47 10.34
N THR A 22 -11.25 -24.46 10.13
CA THR A 22 -10.08 -24.30 9.25
C THR A 22 -10.50 -24.31 7.77
N PRO A 23 -9.80 -23.58 6.88
CA PRO A 23 -8.62 -22.74 7.14
C PRO A 23 -8.98 -21.36 7.70
N PHE A 24 -8.11 -20.79 8.55
CA PHE A 24 -8.23 -19.43 9.04
C PHE A 24 -6.86 -18.73 9.09
N HIS A 25 -6.87 -17.39 9.08
CA HIS A 25 -5.68 -16.58 9.31
C HIS A 25 -5.64 -16.11 10.76
N LEU A 26 -4.51 -16.28 11.40
CA LEU A 26 -4.25 -15.79 12.75
C LEU A 26 -3.17 -14.72 12.69
N TYR A 27 -3.50 -13.51 13.13
CA TYR A 27 -2.60 -12.37 13.13
C TYR A 27 -2.03 -12.10 14.51
N ASP A 28 -0.71 -11.83 14.58
CA ASP A 28 -0.03 -11.36 15.78
C ASP A 28 -0.07 -9.83 15.83
N GLU A 29 -1.09 -9.30 16.49
CA GLU A 29 -1.24 -7.84 16.64
C GLU A 29 -0.02 -7.20 17.34
N ALA A 30 0.48 -7.81 18.40
CA ALA A 30 1.64 -7.28 19.12
C ALA A 30 2.88 -7.25 18.21
N GLY A 31 3.08 -8.30 17.42
CA GLY A 31 4.16 -8.37 16.43
C GLY A 31 4.01 -7.34 15.31
N ILE A 32 2.79 -7.11 14.82
CA ILE A 32 2.51 -6.06 13.80
C ILE A 32 2.89 -4.69 14.38
N ARG A 33 2.40 -4.33 15.56
CA ARG A 33 2.70 -3.06 16.22
C ARG A 33 4.20 -2.87 16.50
N ASP A 34 4.88 -3.91 16.96
CA ASP A 34 6.34 -3.87 17.16
C ASP A 34 7.07 -3.56 15.84
N ARG A 35 6.67 -4.18 14.73
CA ARG A 35 7.28 -3.92 13.42
C ARG A 35 7.08 -2.48 12.96
N CYS A 36 5.87 -1.93 13.10
CA CYS A 36 5.59 -0.53 12.78
C CYS A 36 6.50 0.41 13.58
N ARG A 37 6.58 0.23 14.89
CA ARG A 37 7.40 1.06 15.78
C ARG A 37 8.89 0.95 15.48
N ARG A 38 9.38 -0.25 15.18
CA ARG A 38 10.79 -0.48 14.81
C ARG A 38 11.14 0.18 13.48
N LEU A 39 10.23 0.12 12.50
CA LEU A 39 10.42 0.79 11.20
C LEU A 39 10.50 2.30 11.40
N LYS A 40 9.54 2.91 12.09
CA LYS A 40 9.56 4.35 12.41
C LYS A 40 10.83 4.75 13.16
N LYS A 41 11.28 3.93 14.12
CA LYS A 41 12.52 4.17 14.85
C LYS A 41 13.74 4.11 13.92
N ALA A 42 13.79 3.19 12.98
CA ALA A 42 14.91 3.07 12.04
C ALA A 42 15.05 4.29 11.13
N PHE A 43 13.93 4.95 10.79
CA PHE A 43 13.89 6.15 9.95
C PHE A 43 13.71 7.46 10.74
N SER A 44 13.86 7.44 12.07
CA SER A 44 13.65 8.63 12.94
C SER A 44 14.61 9.79 12.66
N TRP A 45 15.68 9.57 11.91
CA TRP A 45 16.59 10.62 11.41
C TRP A 45 15.95 11.49 10.32
N ASN A 46 14.89 11.00 9.64
CA ASN A 46 14.14 11.75 8.64
C ASN A 46 12.76 12.14 9.21
N PRO A 47 12.52 13.41 9.57
CA PRO A 47 11.25 13.84 10.16
C PRO A 47 10.07 13.74 9.18
N ASN A 48 10.34 13.64 7.88
CA ASN A 48 9.33 13.54 6.83
C ASN A 48 9.12 12.09 6.36
N PHE A 49 9.69 11.10 7.07
CA PHE A 49 9.46 9.71 6.74
C PHE A 49 8.02 9.32 7.02
N HIS A 50 7.34 8.80 6.02
CA HIS A 50 6.02 8.21 6.13
C HIS A 50 5.99 6.86 5.42
N GLU A 51 5.44 5.84 6.06
CA GLU A 51 5.29 4.49 5.51
C GLU A 51 3.87 4.29 5.02
N TYR A 52 3.72 3.71 3.85
CA TYR A 52 2.42 3.37 3.26
C TYR A 52 2.29 1.86 3.11
N PHE A 53 1.39 1.28 3.90
CA PHE A 53 1.11 -0.16 3.86
C PHE A 53 0.26 -0.52 2.65
N ALA A 54 0.75 -1.45 1.80
CA ALA A 54 0.02 -1.90 0.62
C ALA A 54 -1.26 -2.66 0.99
N VAL A 55 -2.43 -2.05 0.75
CA VAL A 55 -3.73 -2.63 1.11
C VAL A 55 -3.96 -3.99 0.47
N LYS A 56 -3.56 -4.15 -0.80
CA LYS A 56 -3.67 -5.43 -1.53
C LYS A 56 -2.97 -6.61 -0.87
N ALA A 57 -1.94 -6.37 -0.06
CA ALA A 57 -1.21 -7.43 0.63
C ALA A 57 -2.05 -8.07 1.74
N THR A 58 -2.87 -7.28 2.44
CA THR A 58 -3.78 -7.76 3.50
C THR A 58 -4.96 -6.80 3.62
N PRO A 59 -6.00 -6.93 2.78
CA PRO A 59 -7.15 -6.04 2.76
C PRO A 59 -8.12 -6.35 3.91
N ASN A 60 -7.60 -6.32 5.13
CA ASN A 60 -8.34 -6.61 6.35
C ASN A 60 -8.51 -5.31 7.17
N PRO A 61 -9.75 -4.86 7.43
CA PRO A 61 -10.00 -3.59 8.12
C PRO A 61 -9.41 -3.53 9.52
N HIS A 62 -9.32 -4.66 10.23
CA HIS A 62 -8.71 -4.70 11.57
C HIS A 62 -7.19 -4.51 11.50
N VAL A 63 -6.52 -5.12 10.51
CA VAL A 63 -5.09 -4.92 10.29
C VAL A 63 -4.81 -3.48 9.86
N LEU A 64 -5.61 -2.92 8.95
CA LEU A 64 -5.48 -1.54 8.52
C LEU A 64 -5.73 -0.56 9.68
N LYS A 65 -6.64 -0.89 10.60
CA LYS A 65 -6.85 -0.08 11.81
C LYS A 65 -5.62 -0.05 12.71
N ILE A 66 -4.94 -1.18 12.86
CA ILE A 66 -3.66 -1.24 13.60
C ILE A 66 -2.61 -0.34 12.91
N MET A 67 -2.52 -0.38 11.57
CA MET A 67 -1.62 0.49 10.83
C MET A 67 -1.90 1.97 11.10
N GLN A 68 -3.18 2.37 11.05
CA GLN A 68 -3.60 3.74 11.35
C GLN A 68 -3.22 4.16 12.77
N GLU A 69 -3.50 3.34 13.76
CA GLU A 69 -3.19 3.60 15.17
C GLU A 69 -1.68 3.73 15.42
N GLU A 70 -0.87 3.01 14.67
CA GLU A 70 0.60 3.12 14.73
C GLU A 70 1.14 4.27 13.84
N GLY A 71 0.25 5.07 13.21
CA GLY A 71 0.62 6.23 12.39
C GLY A 71 1.32 5.85 11.10
N MET A 72 0.88 4.76 10.45
CA MET A 72 1.21 4.38 9.09
C MET A 72 0.12 4.85 8.15
N GLY A 73 0.48 5.16 6.91
CA GLY A 73 -0.45 5.37 5.81
C GLY A 73 -0.81 4.06 5.11
N VAL A 74 -1.60 4.17 4.05
CA VAL A 74 -1.98 3.06 3.17
C VAL A 74 -1.71 3.38 1.71
N ASP A 75 -1.25 2.37 0.96
CA ASP A 75 -1.11 2.42 -0.50
C ASP A 75 -2.25 1.61 -1.13
N CYS A 76 -3.14 2.31 -1.81
CA CYS A 76 -4.32 1.78 -2.48
C CYS A 76 -4.08 1.68 -3.98
N ALA A 77 -4.47 0.57 -4.60
CA ALA A 77 -4.31 0.31 -6.03
C ALA A 77 -5.64 0.22 -6.79
N SER A 78 -6.79 0.39 -6.11
CA SER A 78 -8.13 0.28 -6.70
C SER A 78 -9.17 1.06 -5.92
N TYR A 79 -10.32 1.28 -6.58
CA TYR A 79 -11.50 1.90 -5.95
C TYR A 79 -11.92 1.20 -4.66
N THR A 80 -11.94 -0.14 -4.66
CA THR A 80 -12.34 -0.92 -3.49
C THR A 80 -11.39 -0.71 -2.31
N GLU A 81 -10.10 -0.61 -2.58
CA GLU A 81 -9.10 -0.33 -1.55
C GLU A 81 -9.23 1.10 -1.00
N LEU A 82 -9.54 2.09 -1.84
CA LEU A 82 -9.86 3.45 -1.40
C LEU A 82 -11.10 3.49 -0.50
N VAL A 83 -12.16 2.77 -0.87
CA VAL A 83 -13.37 2.63 -0.03
C VAL A 83 -13.05 1.97 1.31
N LEU A 84 -12.20 0.94 1.31
CA LEU A 84 -11.78 0.28 2.53
C LEU A 84 -10.96 1.23 3.43
N ALA A 85 -10.03 1.97 2.86
CA ALA A 85 -9.23 2.97 3.57
C ALA A 85 -10.12 4.05 4.21
N ASP A 86 -11.08 4.59 3.45
CA ASP A 86 -12.08 5.56 3.91
C ASP A 86 -12.89 5.02 5.11
N LYS A 87 -13.39 3.78 5.00
CA LYS A 87 -14.15 3.12 6.07
C LYS A 87 -13.35 2.87 7.34
N VAL A 88 -12.05 2.66 7.24
CA VAL A 88 -11.14 2.55 8.39
C VAL A 88 -10.86 3.92 8.99
N GLY A 89 -10.98 4.99 8.20
CA GLY A 89 -10.79 6.38 8.63
C GLY A 89 -9.46 6.99 8.20
N PHE A 90 -8.83 6.49 7.13
CA PHE A 90 -7.70 7.16 6.48
C PHE A 90 -8.19 8.31 5.61
N THR A 91 -7.46 9.41 5.59
CA THR A 91 -7.77 10.60 4.78
C THR A 91 -6.50 11.34 4.37
N GLY A 92 -6.59 12.11 3.31
CA GLY A 92 -5.53 13.02 2.90
C GLY A 92 -4.21 12.31 2.59
N HIS A 93 -3.14 12.87 3.12
CA HIS A 93 -1.78 12.38 2.88
C HIS A 93 -1.45 11.03 3.54
N ASP A 94 -2.37 10.47 4.33
CA ASP A 94 -2.23 9.09 4.83
C ASP A 94 -2.63 8.05 3.79
N ILE A 95 -3.14 8.49 2.62
CA ILE A 95 -3.47 7.62 1.50
C ILE A 95 -2.54 7.93 0.33
N MET A 96 -1.78 6.95 -0.12
CA MET A 96 -1.14 6.90 -1.43
C MET A 96 -2.06 6.14 -2.39
N PHE A 97 -2.30 6.66 -3.58
CA PHE A 97 -3.04 5.95 -4.61
C PHE A 97 -2.14 5.64 -5.81
N SER A 98 -1.80 4.36 -5.97
CA SER A 98 -0.90 3.85 -6.99
C SER A 98 -1.60 2.77 -7.81
N SER A 99 -2.10 3.14 -9.00
CA SER A 99 -2.84 2.24 -9.90
C SER A 99 -2.24 2.28 -11.30
N ASN A 100 -2.17 1.13 -11.97
CA ASN A 100 -1.57 1.02 -13.30
C ASN A 100 -2.59 1.24 -14.42
N VAL A 101 -3.80 0.68 -14.25
CA VAL A 101 -4.92 0.83 -15.18
C VAL A 101 -6.05 1.48 -14.41
N THR A 102 -6.14 2.80 -14.50
CA THR A 102 -6.94 3.60 -13.58
C THR A 102 -8.18 4.16 -14.25
N PRO A 103 -9.38 3.64 -13.92
CA PRO A 103 -10.64 4.23 -14.34
C PRO A 103 -10.84 5.64 -13.74
N ALA A 104 -11.64 6.46 -14.42
CA ALA A 104 -11.95 7.80 -13.92
C ALA A 104 -12.61 7.81 -12.53
N ALA A 105 -13.39 6.79 -12.20
CA ALA A 105 -14.03 6.65 -10.88
C ALA A 105 -13.01 6.50 -9.75
N ASP A 106 -11.91 5.78 -10.00
CA ASP A 106 -10.84 5.56 -9.02
C ASP A 106 -10.10 6.87 -8.74
N PHE A 107 -9.73 7.61 -9.80
CA PHE A 107 -9.13 8.94 -9.66
C PHE A 107 -10.05 9.93 -8.92
N LYS A 108 -11.35 9.93 -9.24
CA LYS A 108 -12.33 10.79 -8.54
C LYS A 108 -12.39 10.45 -7.04
N LYS A 109 -12.44 9.16 -6.71
CA LYS A 109 -12.47 8.74 -5.29
C LYS A 109 -11.17 9.08 -4.57
N ALA A 110 -10.01 8.89 -5.21
CA ALA A 110 -8.72 9.26 -4.64
C ALA A 110 -8.64 10.79 -4.39
N ALA A 111 -9.08 11.60 -5.34
CA ALA A 111 -9.12 13.05 -5.21
C ALA A 111 -10.10 13.50 -4.11
N GLU A 112 -11.30 12.88 -4.03
CA GLU A 112 -12.29 13.13 -2.98
C GLU A 112 -11.70 12.91 -1.59
N LEU A 113 -10.90 11.87 -1.42
CA LEU A 113 -10.23 11.55 -0.15
C LEU A 113 -9.00 12.41 0.13
N GLY A 114 -8.58 13.26 -0.80
CA GLY A 114 -7.36 14.06 -0.70
C GLY A 114 -6.08 13.23 -0.77
N ALA A 115 -6.13 12.04 -1.36
CA ALA A 115 -4.99 11.12 -1.45
C ALA A 115 -3.85 11.71 -2.29
N ILE A 116 -2.62 11.31 -1.99
CA ILE A 116 -1.47 11.54 -2.88
C ILE A 116 -1.63 10.61 -4.08
N ILE A 117 -1.73 11.17 -5.27
CA ILE A 117 -1.91 10.40 -6.51
C ILE A 117 -0.55 10.16 -7.14
N ASN A 118 -0.25 8.88 -7.37
CA ASN A 118 0.94 8.42 -8.07
C ASN A 118 0.57 8.04 -9.51
N PHE A 119 0.92 8.90 -10.47
CA PHE A 119 0.71 8.63 -11.87
C PHE A 119 1.68 7.56 -12.37
N ASP A 120 1.14 6.49 -12.90
CA ASP A 120 1.90 5.36 -13.42
C ASP A 120 2.37 5.58 -14.87
N ASP A 121 1.60 6.32 -15.64
CA ASP A 121 1.86 6.63 -17.04
C ASP A 121 1.59 8.13 -17.33
N ILE A 122 2.35 8.70 -18.26
CA ILE A 122 2.20 10.11 -18.63
C ILE A 122 0.81 10.42 -19.20
N THR A 123 0.16 9.45 -19.82
CA THR A 123 -1.20 9.60 -20.36
C THR A 123 -2.25 9.78 -19.28
N HIS A 124 -1.97 9.35 -18.06
CA HIS A 124 -2.85 9.56 -16.90
C HIS A 124 -2.97 11.06 -16.53
N ILE A 125 -2.00 11.89 -16.88
CA ILE A 125 -2.00 13.32 -16.57
C ILE A 125 -3.16 14.00 -17.29
N ASP A 126 -3.24 13.85 -18.61
CA ASP A 126 -4.32 14.44 -19.41
C ASP A 126 -5.68 13.80 -19.06
N PHE A 127 -5.70 12.48 -18.88
CA PHE A 127 -6.91 11.77 -18.48
C PHE A 127 -7.45 12.24 -17.13
N PHE A 128 -6.57 12.46 -16.14
CA PHE A 128 -6.96 12.98 -14.84
C PHE A 128 -7.56 14.39 -14.97
N LYS A 129 -6.90 15.27 -15.72
CA LYS A 129 -7.35 16.63 -15.94
C LYS A 129 -8.74 16.69 -16.61
N GLU A 130 -8.97 15.81 -17.59
CA GLU A 130 -10.25 15.73 -18.30
C GLU A 130 -11.39 15.24 -17.39
N HIS A 131 -11.14 14.23 -16.55
CA HIS A 131 -12.19 13.52 -15.82
C HIS A 131 -12.36 13.95 -14.37
N VAL A 132 -11.33 14.52 -13.75
CA VAL A 132 -11.32 14.94 -12.34
C VAL A 132 -11.21 16.45 -12.21
N GLY A 133 -10.34 17.09 -13.01
CA GLY A 133 -10.15 18.52 -13.01
C GLY A 133 -8.76 18.96 -12.55
N GLU A 134 -8.69 19.80 -11.52
CA GLU A 134 -7.42 20.32 -11.03
C GLU A 134 -6.60 19.28 -10.29
N PHE A 135 -5.28 19.38 -10.45
CA PHE A 135 -4.34 18.51 -9.74
C PHE A 135 -4.27 18.87 -8.26
N PRO A 136 -4.10 17.87 -7.37
CA PRO A 136 -3.70 18.14 -6.00
C PRO A 136 -2.33 18.84 -5.95
N GLU A 137 -2.06 19.54 -4.85
CA GLU A 137 -0.79 20.27 -4.64
C GLU A 137 0.43 19.35 -4.78
N THR A 138 0.28 18.10 -4.32
CA THR A 138 1.34 17.09 -4.36
C THR A 138 0.90 15.89 -5.17
N VAL A 139 1.69 15.53 -6.18
CA VAL A 139 1.54 14.30 -6.98
C VAL A 139 2.85 13.54 -7.01
N CYS A 140 2.77 12.24 -7.18
CA CYS A 140 3.90 11.38 -7.48
C CYS A 140 3.86 10.93 -8.94
N ILE A 141 5.02 10.63 -9.50
CA ILE A 141 5.15 10.06 -10.84
C ILE A 141 6.07 8.86 -10.73
N ARG A 142 5.61 7.71 -11.22
CA ARG A 142 6.43 6.51 -11.28
C ARG A 142 7.44 6.64 -12.41
N TYR A 143 8.72 6.48 -12.05
CA TYR A 143 9.78 6.34 -13.02
C TYR A 143 10.17 4.86 -13.15
N ASN A 144 10.06 4.31 -14.36
CA ASN A 144 10.54 2.98 -14.67
C ASN A 144 11.79 3.08 -15.56
N PRO A 145 12.98 2.68 -15.08
CA PRO A 145 14.23 2.75 -15.86
C PRO A 145 14.28 1.71 -17.01
N GLY A 146 13.27 0.83 -17.15
CA GLY A 146 13.26 -0.25 -18.12
C GLY A 146 14.35 -1.29 -17.84
N GLY A 147 14.73 -2.05 -18.87
CA GLY A 147 15.73 -3.14 -18.75
C GLY A 147 17.16 -2.71 -18.43
N THR A 148 17.40 -1.44 -18.07
CA THR A 148 18.72 -0.95 -17.62
C THR A 148 18.98 -1.20 -16.14
N PHE A 149 17.98 -1.65 -15.40
CA PHE A 149 18.07 -1.92 -13.96
C PHE A 149 17.71 -3.38 -13.69
N GLU A 150 18.70 -4.19 -13.30
CA GLU A 150 18.47 -5.58 -12.89
C GLU A 150 18.40 -5.64 -11.36
N VAL A 151 17.30 -6.23 -10.86
CA VAL A 151 17.13 -6.50 -9.43
C VAL A 151 17.58 -7.93 -9.15
N ALA A 152 18.74 -8.08 -8.57
CA ALA A 152 19.37 -9.39 -8.31
C ALA A 152 18.81 -10.15 -7.10
N ASN A 153 17.67 -9.74 -6.52
CA ASN A 153 17.16 -10.33 -5.27
C ASN A 153 16.15 -11.49 -5.49
N GLY A 154 15.71 -11.75 -6.72
CA GLY A 154 14.75 -12.82 -7.06
C GLY A 154 13.35 -12.64 -6.45
N ILE A 155 13.05 -11.50 -5.85
CA ILE A 155 11.78 -11.20 -5.17
C ILE A 155 10.93 -10.22 -6.00
N MET A 156 11.59 -9.38 -6.78
CA MET A 156 10.94 -8.40 -7.66
C MET A 156 11.19 -8.75 -9.11
N ASP A 157 10.16 -8.61 -9.94
CA ASP A 157 10.28 -8.75 -11.38
C ASP A 157 11.13 -7.64 -11.99
N ASN A 158 11.80 -7.93 -13.09
CA ASN A 158 12.58 -6.92 -13.77
C ASN A 158 11.69 -5.79 -14.30
N PRO A 159 12.14 -4.52 -14.22
CA PRO A 159 11.42 -3.40 -14.78
C PRO A 159 11.24 -3.61 -16.31
N GLY A 160 10.04 -3.79 -16.76
CA GLY A 160 9.70 -4.07 -18.16
C GLY A 160 8.53 -5.04 -18.29
N GLU A 161 8.10 -5.65 -17.18
CA GLU A 161 6.90 -6.48 -17.17
C GLU A 161 5.61 -5.64 -17.10
N ILE A 162 4.49 -6.28 -17.43
CA ILE A 162 3.16 -5.66 -17.43
C ILE A 162 2.86 -5.09 -16.03
N GLY A 163 2.51 -3.81 -15.97
CA GLY A 163 2.17 -3.11 -14.73
C GLY A 163 3.21 -2.11 -14.26
N THR A 164 4.34 -2.00 -14.92
CA THR A 164 5.30 -0.92 -14.73
C THR A 164 5.34 -0.08 -16.00
N ALA A 165 4.62 1.05 -16.01
CA ALA A 165 4.62 1.94 -17.16
C ALA A 165 6.02 2.53 -17.37
N SER A 166 6.50 2.47 -18.60
CA SER A 166 7.77 3.07 -18.97
C SER A 166 7.56 4.54 -19.34
N CYS A 167 8.00 5.45 -18.48
CA CYS A 167 8.11 6.86 -18.84
C CYS A 167 9.18 7.13 -19.91
N ARG A 168 9.88 6.11 -20.35
CA ARG A 168 11.05 6.19 -21.24
C ARG A 168 10.68 6.47 -22.70
N GLU A 169 9.46 6.16 -23.12
CA GLU A 169 9.09 6.18 -24.53
C GLU A 169 8.57 7.53 -25.04
N ARG A 170 8.47 8.56 -24.22
CA ARG A 170 7.77 9.80 -24.57
C ARG A 170 8.43 11.10 -24.13
N VAL A 171 9.73 11.06 -23.91
CA VAL A 171 10.50 12.29 -23.69
C VAL A 171 11.33 12.61 -24.91
#